data_8c2c0d6559bc782efa3249a4bc571328
#
_entry.id   8c2c0d6559bc782efa3249a4bc571328
#
_cell.length_a   1.000
_cell.length_b   1.000
_cell.length_c   1.000
_cell.angle_alpha   90.00
_cell.angle_beta   90.00
_cell.angle_gamma   90.00
#
_symmetry.space_group_name_H-M   'P 1'
#
loop_
_entity.id
_entity.type
_entity.pdbx_description
1 polymer ?
#
loop_
_entity_poly.entity_id
_entity_poly.type
_entity_poly.pdbx_seq_one_letter_code
_entity_poly.pdbx_strand_id
1 'polypeptide(L)'
;MRLETLAVSKLMERMVNNGASLEELKKVADYMVTAAVYDEMTVNLYDVAEKNGIKELAKKYPPSFSWLGSSDTSTKELLNLNHGVPKHEYDFSKTKVGDKITVDLKELGKFKATAHEVTDNNVLFIFDDYIAERPMNEKPTNEGGYEKSDLKKWIDSYLYSLFPLELKTRIIELTIPTVGQVVGWDDAWDKSHFEPDGDEQLPLMKKRRNRVAYFNNECEWGWLRNAMKKEYSSASFALVSYNGFAGYSYASHSYGVRPAFRVVKKLSL
;
A
#
# COMPACT_ATOMS: atom_id res chain seq x y z
N MET A 1 -8.45 9.61 -13.34
CA MET A 1 -9.56 10.28 -12.61
C MET A 1 -10.27 9.19 -11.82
N ARG A 2 -10.38 9.33 -10.51
CA ARG A 2 -11.00 8.31 -9.65
C ARG A 2 -12.49 8.18 -9.98
N LEU A 3 -13.06 6.99 -9.77
CA LEU A 3 -14.49 6.71 -10.00
C LEU A 3 -15.38 7.68 -9.20
N GLU A 4 -15.01 8.01 -7.96
CA GLU A 4 -15.72 8.97 -7.13
C GLU A 4 -15.72 10.38 -7.74
N THR A 5 -14.57 10.83 -8.27
CA THR A 5 -14.46 12.15 -8.92
C THR A 5 -15.32 12.19 -10.19
N LEU A 6 -15.36 11.09 -10.95
CA LEU A 6 -16.20 10.97 -12.13
C LEU A 6 -17.69 10.99 -11.76
N ALA A 7 -18.09 10.29 -10.69
CA ALA A 7 -19.45 10.24 -10.23
C ALA A 7 -19.95 11.60 -9.73
N VAL A 8 -19.11 12.34 -8.99
CA VAL A 8 -19.43 13.70 -8.52
C VAL A 8 -19.50 14.69 -9.68
N SER A 9 -18.61 14.57 -10.69
CA SER A 9 -18.67 15.38 -11.92
C SER A 9 -19.99 15.16 -12.68
N LYS A 10 -20.42 13.92 -12.84
CA LYS A 10 -21.72 13.60 -13.45
C LYS A 10 -22.91 14.07 -12.62
N LEU A 11 -22.80 14.06 -11.28
CA LEU A 11 -23.81 14.66 -10.41
C LEU A 11 -23.92 16.16 -10.68
N MET A 12 -22.79 16.87 -10.73
CA MET A 12 -22.75 18.31 -11.00
C MET A 12 -23.37 18.65 -12.36
N GLU A 13 -23.08 17.88 -13.40
CA GLU A 13 -23.69 18.02 -14.72
C GLU A 13 -25.23 17.89 -14.67
N ARG A 14 -25.74 16.87 -13.98
CA ARG A 14 -27.20 16.70 -13.79
C ARG A 14 -27.82 17.84 -13.02
N MET A 15 -27.16 18.33 -11.98
CA MET A 15 -27.61 19.45 -11.17
C MET A 15 -27.75 20.71 -12.02
N VAL A 16 -26.75 21.02 -12.86
CA VAL A 16 -26.81 22.14 -13.80
C VAL A 16 -27.99 21.99 -14.77
N ASN A 17 -28.12 20.82 -15.39
CA ASN A 17 -29.18 20.53 -16.36
C ASN A 17 -30.60 20.56 -15.76
N ASN A 18 -30.74 20.35 -14.47
CA ASN A 18 -32.01 20.36 -13.74
C ASN A 18 -32.23 21.66 -12.92
N GLY A 19 -31.47 22.71 -13.18
CA GLY A 19 -31.68 24.03 -12.59
C GLY A 19 -31.37 24.11 -11.09
N ALA A 20 -30.35 23.39 -10.63
CA ALA A 20 -29.90 23.47 -9.25
C ALA A 20 -29.47 24.90 -8.88
N SER A 21 -29.69 25.28 -7.63
CA SER A 21 -29.25 26.57 -7.13
C SER A 21 -27.74 26.69 -7.07
N LEU A 22 -27.24 27.94 -7.15
CA LEU A 22 -25.81 28.21 -7.05
C LEU A 22 -25.20 27.69 -5.74
N GLU A 23 -25.98 27.73 -4.64
CA GLU A 23 -25.55 27.22 -3.33
C GLU A 23 -25.36 25.70 -3.32
N GLU A 24 -26.25 24.97 -3.99
CA GLU A 24 -26.12 23.53 -4.15
C GLU A 24 -24.93 23.14 -5.01
N LEU A 25 -24.75 23.85 -6.13
CA LEU A 25 -23.59 23.65 -7.01
C LEU A 25 -22.27 23.94 -6.29
N LYS A 26 -22.24 24.99 -5.46
CA LYS A 26 -21.09 25.32 -4.64
C LYS A 26 -20.70 24.20 -3.69
N LYS A 27 -21.66 23.54 -3.02
CA LYS A 27 -21.38 22.41 -2.13
C LYS A 27 -20.65 21.25 -2.86
N VAL A 28 -21.07 20.98 -4.09
CA VAL A 28 -20.41 19.94 -4.91
C VAL A 28 -19.03 20.39 -5.36
N ALA A 29 -18.88 21.65 -5.77
CA ALA A 29 -17.59 22.21 -6.16
C ALA A 29 -16.60 22.22 -4.98
N ASP A 30 -17.02 22.65 -3.80
CA ASP A 30 -16.22 22.66 -2.58
C ASP A 30 -15.79 21.23 -2.20
N TYR A 31 -16.68 20.25 -2.37
CA TYR A 31 -16.32 18.84 -2.18
C TYR A 31 -15.26 18.38 -3.21
N MET A 32 -15.42 18.72 -4.49
CA MET A 32 -14.46 18.34 -5.54
C MET A 32 -13.08 18.96 -5.30
N VAL A 33 -13.01 20.22 -4.92
CA VAL A 33 -11.76 20.92 -4.56
C VAL A 33 -11.14 20.26 -3.34
N THR A 34 -11.93 20.02 -2.30
CA THR A 34 -11.47 19.33 -1.09
C THR A 34 -10.95 17.94 -1.41
N ALA A 35 -11.69 17.15 -2.19
CA ALA A 35 -11.27 15.81 -2.60
C ALA A 35 -9.98 15.82 -3.46
N ALA A 36 -9.78 16.82 -4.29
CA ALA A 36 -8.56 16.99 -5.09
C ALA A 36 -7.34 17.35 -4.21
N VAL A 37 -7.53 18.25 -3.23
CA VAL A 37 -6.48 18.65 -2.28
C VAL A 37 -6.13 17.52 -1.31
N TYR A 38 -7.13 16.75 -0.88
CA TYR A 38 -6.94 15.64 0.07
C TYR A 38 -6.52 14.32 -0.59
N ASP A 39 -6.33 14.27 -1.90
CA ASP A 39 -5.68 13.15 -2.58
C ASP A 39 -4.23 12.94 -2.10
N GLU A 40 -3.66 13.97 -1.46
CA GLU A 40 -2.33 13.95 -0.84
C GLU A 40 -2.35 13.78 0.70
N MET A 41 -3.52 13.78 1.36
CA MET A 41 -3.62 13.73 2.83
C MET A 41 -4.65 12.68 3.29
N THR A 42 -4.36 12.01 4.39
CA THR A 42 -5.15 10.94 5.03
C THR A 42 -6.48 11.42 5.65
N VAL A 43 -7.34 12.07 4.90
CA VAL A 43 -8.66 12.48 5.40
C VAL A 43 -9.74 11.54 4.85
N ASN A 44 -10.66 11.14 5.71
CA ASN A 44 -11.80 10.31 5.36
C ASN A 44 -12.76 11.09 4.43
N LEU A 45 -12.69 10.79 3.13
CA LEU A 45 -13.54 11.43 2.11
C LEU A 45 -15.05 11.21 2.36
N TYR A 46 -15.44 10.17 3.11
CA TYR A 46 -16.84 9.93 3.49
C TYR A 46 -17.36 11.00 4.45
N ASP A 47 -16.58 11.40 5.44
CA ASP A 47 -16.94 12.45 6.39
C ASP A 47 -17.10 13.79 5.68
N VAL A 48 -16.24 14.06 4.69
CA VAL A 48 -16.29 15.27 3.87
C VAL A 48 -17.52 15.24 2.97
N ALA A 49 -17.86 14.11 2.35
CA ALA A 49 -19.06 13.96 1.53
C ALA A 49 -20.35 14.12 2.36
N GLU A 50 -20.40 13.55 3.55
CA GLU A 50 -21.53 13.67 4.48
C GLU A 50 -21.69 15.12 4.96
N LYS A 51 -20.59 15.75 5.40
CA LYS A 51 -20.57 17.15 5.84
C LYS A 51 -21.04 18.13 4.76
N ASN A 52 -20.77 17.85 3.50
CA ASN A 52 -21.20 18.68 2.36
C ASN A 52 -22.57 18.30 1.78
N GLY A 53 -23.26 17.31 2.36
CA GLY A 53 -24.60 16.90 1.91
C GLY A 53 -24.63 16.31 0.49
N ILE A 54 -23.55 15.73 0.01
CA ILE A 54 -23.42 15.17 -1.36
C ILE A 54 -24.44 14.06 -1.59
N LYS A 55 -24.75 13.27 -0.56
CA LYS A 55 -25.70 12.17 -0.64
C LYS A 55 -27.14 12.65 -0.85
N GLU A 56 -27.54 13.70 -0.18
CA GLU A 56 -28.85 14.33 -0.32
C GLU A 56 -28.98 14.96 -1.70
N LEU A 57 -27.94 15.60 -2.20
CA LEU A 57 -27.90 16.14 -3.57
C LEU A 57 -27.98 15.03 -4.63
N ALA A 58 -27.30 13.90 -4.43
CA ALA A 58 -27.40 12.76 -5.34
C ALA A 58 -28.81 12.13 -5.37
N LYS A 59 -29.53 12.14 -4.24
CA LYS A 59 -30.94 11.72 -4.19
C LYS A 59 -31.88 12.71 -4.85
N LYS A 60 -31.64 14.01 -4.68
CA LYS A 60 -32.44 15.08 -5.27
C LYS A 60 -32.28 15.15 -6.79
N TYR A 61 -31.09 14.82 -7.31
CA TYR A 61 -30.76 14.83 -8.72
C TYR A 61 -30.39 13.42 -9.22
N PRO A 62 -31.35 12.47 -9.24
CA PRO A 62 -31.10 11.10 -9.67
C PRO A 62 -30.78 11.01 -11.16
N PRO A 63 -30.09 9.95 -11.61
CA PRO A 63 -29.89 9.71 -13.04
C PRO A 63 -31.24 9.51 -13.72
N SER A 64 -31.41 10.09 -14.93
CA SER A 64 -32.63 9.91 -15.71
C SER A 64 -32.76 8.45 -16.18
N PHE A 65 -34.00 7.95 -16.29
CA PHE A 65 -34.34 6.57 -16.65
C PHE A 65 -33.76 6.11 -18.01
N SER A 66 -33.51 7.04 -18.93
CA SER A 66 -32.90 6.76 -20.23
C SER A 66 -31.43 6.28 -20.16
N TRP A 67 -30.79 6.41 -19.01
CA TRP A 67 -29.40 5.99 -18.76
C TRP A 67 -29.29 4.60 -18.11
N LEU A 68 -30.40 3.96 -17.79
CA LEU A 68 -30.41 2.62 -17.19
C LEU A 68 -29.94 1.50 -18.14
N GLY A 69 -29.73 1.79 -19.43
CA GLY A 69 -29.16 0.86 -20.40
C GLY A 69 -27.63 0.84 -20.47
N SER A 70 -26.95 1.85 -19.94
CA SER A 70 -25.52 1.84 -19.75
C SER A 70 -25.23 1.76 -18.25
N SER A 71 -24.47 0.76 -17.86
CA SER A 71 -24.08 0.49 -16.48
C SER A 71 -23.38 1.71 -15.82
N ASP A 72 -24.17 2.68 -15.32
CA ASP A 72 -23.64 3.76 -14.52
C ASP A 72 -23.40 3.27 -13.07
N THR A 73 -22.41 2.38 -12.95
CA THR A 73 -21.90 1.87 -11.67
C THR A 73 -21.50 3.01 -10.72
N SER A 74 -21.03 4.13 -11.27
CA SER A 74 -20.53 5.26 -10.48
C SER A 74 -21.61 5.98 -9.67
N THR A 75 -22.85 6.08 -10.20
CA THR A 75 -23.96 6.70 -9.44
C THR A 75 -24.52 5.74 -8.40
N LYS A 76 -24.55 4.42 -8.68
CA LYS A 76 -24.90 3.41 -7.67
C LYS A 76 -23.90 3.43 -6.52
N GLU A 77 -22.64 3.61 -6.78
CA GLU A 77 -21.59 3.74 -5.76
C GLU A 77 -21.78 5.00 -4.90
N LEU A 78 -22.08 6.16 -5.50
CA LEU A 78 -22.40 7.38 -4.74
C LEU A 78 -23.65 7.24 -3.85
N LEU A 79 -24.70 6.57 -4.34
CA LEU A 79 -25.91 6.28 -3.57
C LEU A 79 -25.70 5.20 -2.52
N ASN A 80 -24.74 4.31 -2.76
CA ASN A 80 -24.33 3.23 -1.85
C ASN A 80 -23.22 3.63 -0.88
N LEU A 81 -22.82 4.89 -0.83
CA LEU A 81 -21.84 5.39 0.15
C LEU A 81 -22.21 5.11 1.62
N ASN A 82 -23.44 4.67 1.90
CA ASN A 82 -23.89 4.22 3.23
C ASN A 82 -24.26 2.75 3.32
N HIS A 83 -24.32 2.03 2.22
CA HIS A 83 -24.48 0.58 2.30
C HIS A 83 -23.07 0.02 2.20
N GLY A 84 -22.48 -0.13 3.38
CA GLY A 84 -21.22 -0.75 3.65
C GLY A 84 -20.39 -1.03 2.42
N VAL A 85 -19.25 -0.38 2.30
CA VAL A 85 -18.11 -1.01 1.64
C VAL A 85 -18.31 -2.50 1.83
N PRO A 86 -18.25 -3.37 0.77
CA PRO A 86 -18.28 -4.80 1.01
C PRO A 86 -17.25 -5.01 2.11
N LYS A 87 -17.74 -5.36 3.29
CA LYS A 87 -16.91 -5.58 4.46
C LYS A 87 -16.06 -6.83 4.19
N HIS A 88 -15.00 -6.70 3.46
CA HIS A 88 -13.80 -7.40 3.83
C HIS A 88 -13.24 -6.63 5.03
N GLU A 89 -13.98 -6.67 6.12
CA GLU A 89 -13.49 -6.20 7.40
C GLU A 89 -12.35 -7.15 7.75
N TYR A 90 -11.13 -6.66 7.50
CA TYR A 90 -9.93 -7.36 7.94
C TYR A 90 -9.97 -7.40 9.47
N ASP A 91 -10.54 -8.46 10.03
CA ASP A 91 -10.49 -8.69 11.47
C ASP A 91 -9.13 -9.28 11.85
N PHE A 92 -8.23 -8.41 12.25
CA PHE A 92 -6.90 -8.82 12.69
C PHE A 92 -6.84 -9.30 14.14
N SER A 93 -7.95 -9.26 14.89
CA SER A 93 -7.96 -9.62 16.32
C SER A 93 -7.58 -11.07 16.57
N LYS A 94 -7.92 -11.96 15.62
CA LYS A 94 -7.68 -13.41 15.69
C LYS A 94 -6.54 -13.89 14.81
N THR A 95 -5.82 -12.99 14.13
CA THR A 95 -4.73 -13.34 13.22
C THR A 95 -3.63 -14.09 13.96
N LYS A 96 -3.13 -15.15 13.32
CA LYS A 96 -2.00 -15.97 13.77
C LYS A 96 -0.86 -15.90 12.77
N VAL A 97 0.35 -16.20 13.22
CA VAL A 97 1.50 -16.35 12.32
C VAL A 97 1.21 -17.43 11.30
N GLY A 98 1.40 -17.09 10.02
CA GLY A 98 1.10 -17.95 8.87
C GLY A 98 -0.25 -17.68 8.20
N ASP A 99 -1.15 -16.91 8.83
CA ASP A 99 -2.41 -16.50 8.19
C ASP A 99 -2.13 -15.60 6.99
N LYS A 100 -2.97 -15.71 5.96
CA LYS A 100 -2.80 -14.97 4.72
C LYS A 100 -3.99 -14.07 4.43
N ILE A 101 -3.68 -12.89 3.94
CA ILE A 101 -4.67 -11.98 3.37
C ILE A 101 -4.36 -11.73 1.89
N THR A 102 -5.38 -11.32 1.13
CA THR A 102 -5.20 -10.82 -0.23
C THR A 102 -5.35 -9.31 -0.21
N VAL A 103 -4.34 -8.62 -0.71
CA VAL A 103 -4.32 -7.16 -0.82
C VAL A 103 -4.48 -6.80 -2.30
N ASP A 104 -5.50 -6.00 -2.60
CA ASP A 104 -5.72 -5.46 -3.94
C ASP A 104 -4.97 -4.13 -4.05
N LEU A 105 -3.88 -4.13 -4.82
CA LEU A 105 -3.05 -2.96 -5.09
C LEU A 105 -3.44 -2.29 -6.42
N LYS A 106 -4.72 -2.33 -6.78
CA LYS A 106 -5.26 -1.69 -7.98
C LYS A 106 -4.55 -2.12 -9.27
N GLU A 107 -3.91 -1.16 -9.99
CA GLU A 107 -3.21 -1.41 -11.25
C GLU A 107 -2.02 -2.36 -11.13
N LEU A 108 -1.43 -2.52 -9.95
CA LEU A 108 -0.38 -3.54 -9.74
C LEU A 108 -0.96 -4.94 -9.64
N GLY A 109 -2.24 -5.07 -9.26
CA GLY A 109 -2.92 -6.36 -9.13
C GLY A 109 -3.15 -6.81 -7.69
N LYS A 110 -3.52 -8.09 -7.54
CA LYS A 110 -3.84 -8.70 -6.23
C LYS A 110 -2.71 -9.60 -5.78
N PHE A 111 -2.22 -9.35 -4.59
CA PHE A 111 -1.10 -10.08 -4.00
C PHE A 111 -1.50 -10.70 -2.67
N LYS A 112 -0.93 -11.86 -2.36
CA LYS A 112 -1.05 -12.48 -1.03
C LYS A 112 0.02 -11.93 -0.11
N ALA A 113 -0.36 -11.68 1.14
CA ALA A 113 0.56 -11.31 2.21
C ALA A 113 0.35 -12.25 3.40
N THR A 114 1.45 -12.75 3.95
CA THR A 114 1.47 -13.69 5.08
C THR A 114 1.81 -12.92 6.36
N ALA A 115 1.10 -13.23 7.45
CA ALA A 115 1.40 -12.74 8.79
C ALA A 115 2.68 -13.43 9.33
N HIS A 116 3.74 -12.67 9.52
CA HIS A 116 5.04 -13.16 9.99
C HIS A 116 5.31 -12.93 11.47
N GLU A 117 4.73 -11.86 12.02
CA GLU A 117 4.79 -11.55 13.44
C GLU A 117 3.40 -11.09 13.91
N VAL A 118 3.00 -11.56 15.08
CA VAL A 118 1.72 -11.20 15.69
C VAL A 118 1.96 -10.87 17.15
N THR A 119 1.68 -9.63 17.52
CA THR A 119 1.72 -9.15 18.90
C THR A 119 0.30 -8.92 19.42
N ASP A 120 0.15 -8.48 20.66
CA ASP A 120 -1.16 -8.13 21.21
C ASP A 120 -1.82 -6.96 20.44
N ASN A 121 -1.00 -6.02 19.96
CA ASN A 121 -1.48 -4.76 19.39
C ASN A 121 -1.42 -4.71 17.85
N ASN A 122 -0.53 -5.46 17.21
CA ASN A 122 -0.30 -5.35 15.78
C ASN A 122 0.09 -6.68 15.12
N VAL A 123 0.08 -6.68 13.78
CA VAL A 123 0.49 -7.79 12.92
C VAL A 123 1.43 -7.26 11.85
N LEU A 124 2.58 -7.91 11.67
CA LEU A 124 3.47 -7.69 10.54
C LEU A 124 3.13 -8.66 9.42
N PHE A 125 2.72 -8.13 8.28
CA PHE A 125 2.55 -8.86 7.04
C PHE A 125 3.72 -8.62 6.10
N ILE A 126 4.12 -9.67 5.37
CA ILE A 126 5.05 -9.57 4.25
C ILE A 126 4.35 -10.18 3.03
N PHE A 127 4.42 -9.51 1.89
CA PHE A 127 3.90 -10.07 0.65
C PHE A 127 4.60 -11.38 0.33
N ASP A 128 3.87 -12.36 -0.24
CA ASP A 128 4.45 -13.67 -0.57
C ASP A 128 5.43 -13.56 -1.74
N ASP A 129 5.09 -12.70 -2.71
CA ASP A 129 5.85 -12.48 -3.94
C ASP A 129 6.25 -11.02 -4.13
N TYR A 130 7.13 -10.75 -5.09
CA TYR A 130 7.50 -9.38 -5.48
C TYR A 130 6.35 -8.72 -6.22
N ILE A 131 6.08 -7.47 -5.87
CA ILE A 131 5.00 -6.67 -6.46
C ILE A 131 5.48 -5.77 -7.61
N ALA A 132 6.77 -5.56 -7.71
CA ALA A 132 7.43 -4.74 -8.72
C ALA A 132 8.93 -5.08 -8.76
N GLU A 133 9.61 -4.67 -9.83
CA GLU A 133 11.06 -4.57 -9.92
C GLU A 133 11.47 -3.11 -10.00
N ARG A 134 12.37 -2.68 -9.11
CA ARG A 134 12.83 -1.29 -9.04
C ARG A 134 14.27 -1.20 -8.56
N PRO A 135 15.00 -0.14 -8.92
CA PRO A 135 16.25 0.18 -8.24
C PRO A 135 15.97 0.68 -6.82
N MET A 136 16.97 0.49 -5.93
CA MET A 136 16.95 1.11 -4.60
C MET A 136 17.12 2.62 -4.72
N ASN A 137 18.04 3.07 -5.59
CA ASN A 137 18.28 4.46 -5.94
C ASN A 137 18.55 4.56 -7.45
N GLU A 138 18.25 5.71 -8.06
CA GLU A 138 18.63 5.97 -9.45
C GLU A 138 20.17 5.98 -9.65
N LYS A 139 20.91 6.40 -8.62
CA LYS A 139 22.37 6.43 -8.60
C LYS A 139 22.94 5.26 -7.78
N PRO A 140 24.14 4.75 -8.11
CA PRO A 140 24.80 3.70 -7.34
C PRO A 140 25.37 4.28 -6.03
N THR A 141 24.52 4.59 -5.07
CA THR A 141 24.89 5.11 -3.74
C THR A 141 24.00 4.50 -2.66
N ASN A 142 24.59 4.22 -1.49
CA ASN A 142 23.86 3.83 -0.29
C ASN A 142 23.85 4.95 0.77
N GLU A 143 24.22 6.16 0.38
CA GLU A 143 24.25 7.30 1.28
C GLU A 143 22.87 7.63 1.86
N GLY A 144 22.81 7.72 3.19
CA GLY A 144 21.57 7.94 3.92
C GLY A 144 20.73 6.69 4.14
N GLY A 145 21.20 5.53 3.66
CA GLY A 145 20.56 4.24 3.86
C GLY A 145 19.21 4.12 3.15
N TYR A 146 18.47 3.09 3.53
CA TYR A 146 17.13 2.83 2.98
C TYR A 146 16.15 3.99 3.19
N GLU A 147 16.17 4.62 4.36
CA GLU A 147 15.21 5.67 4.72
C GLU A 147 15.27 6.92 3.81
N LYS A 148 16.41 7.15 3.16
CA LYS A 148 16.58 8.24 2.18
C LYS A 148 16.55 7.77 0.73
N SER A 149 16.34 6.46 0.49
CA SER A 149 16.36 5.88 -0.85
C SER A 149 15.16 6.32 -1.69
N ASP A 150 15.32 6.24 -3.01
CA ASP A 150 14.24 6.51 -3.96
C ASP A 150 13.17 5.41 -3.89
N LEU A 151 13.56 4.16 -3.55
CA LEU A 151 12.62 3.07 -3.30
C LEU A 151 11.71 3.38 -2.09
N LYS A 152 12.27 3.89 -0.98
CA LYS A 152 11.47 4.26 0.19
C LYS A 152 10.47 5.37 -0.14
N LYS A 153 10.89 6.39 -0.87
CA LYS A 153 9.99 7.46 -1.34
C LYS A 153 8.86 6.91 -2.20
N TRP A 154 9.17 5.97 -3.10
CA TRP A 154 8.16 5.31 -3.93
C TRP A 154 7.18 4.47 -3.08
N ILE A 155 7.67 3.76 -2.08
CA ILE A 155 6.86 2.98 -1.14
C ILE A 155 5.92 3.90 -0.36
N ASP A 156 6.43 4.99 0.21
CA ASP A 156 5.65 5.91 1.06
C ASP A 156 4.62 6.73 0.28
N SER A 157 4.87 6.97 -0.99
CA SER A 157 3.96 7.76 -1.84
C SER A 157 3.08 6.87 -2.72
N TYR A 158 3.65 6.34 -3.80
CA TYR A 158 2.90 5.62 -4.81
C TYR A 158 2.33 4.31 -4.27
N LEU A 159 3.16 3.43 -3.71
CA LEU A 159 2.68 2.13 -3.24
C LEU A 159 1.64 2.30 -2.13
N TYR A 160 1.89 3.18 -1.14
CA TYR A 160 0.91 3.46 -0.08
C TYR A 160 -0.42 3.94 -0.65
N SER A 161 -0.41 4.74 -1.74
CA SER A 161 -1.64 5.22 -2.39
C SER A 161 -2.52 4.09 -2.95
N LEU A 162 -1.92 2.96 -3.30
CA LEU A 162 -2.61 1.81 -3.91
C LEU A 162 -3.31 0.90 -2.89
N PHE A 163 -2.91 0.93 -1.63
CA PHE A 163 -3.54 0.10 -0.60
C PHE A 163 -5.03 0.42 -0.45
N PRO A 164 -5.87 -0.58 -0.14
CA PRO A 164 -7.26 -0.37 0.24
C PRO A 164 -7.37 0.57 1.44
N LEU A 165 -8.39 1.42 1.47
CA LEU A 165 -8.59 2.41 2.54
C LEU A 165 -8.63 1.74 3.92
N GLU A 166 -9.29 0.59 4.03
CA GLU A 166 -9.40 -0.19 5.28
C GLU A 166 -8.03 -0.61 5.84
N LEU A 167 -7.07 -0.94 4.96
CA LEU A 167 -5.70 -1.22 5.38
C LEU A 167 -4.93 0.05 5.70
N LYS A 168 -5.09 1.12 4.88
CA LYS A 168 -4.42 2.41 5.12
C LYS A 168 -4.67 2.96 6.52
N THR A 169 -5.90 2.88 7.00
CA THR A 169 -6.27 3.37 8.35
C THR A 169 -5.62 2.58 9.48
N ARG A 170 -5.08 1.39 9.17
CA ARG A 170 -4.46 0.48 10.14
C ARG A 170 -2.95 0.37 9.99
N ILE A 171 -2.41 0.72 8.81
CA ILE A 171 -0.97 0.65 8.54
C ILE A 171 -0.23 1.67 9.40
N ILE A 172 0.68 1.19 10.24
CA ILE A 172 1.57 2.00 11.07
C ILE A 172 3.02 1.96 10.58
N GLU A 173 3.34 1.03 9.70
CA GLU A 173 4.64 0.90 9.06
C GLU A 173 4.45 0.28 7.67
N LEU A 174 5.12 0.83 6.66
CA LEU A 174 5.21 0.26 5.32
C LEU A 174 6.66 0.37 4.84
N THR A 175 7.27 -0.75 4.53
CA THR A 175 8.71 -0.86 4.28
C THR A 175 9.03 -2.08 3.41
N ILE A 176 10.31 -2.46 3.28
CA ILE A 176 10.77 -3.79 2.89
C ILE A 176 11.47 -4.46 4.07
N PRO A 177 11.57 -5.80 4.10
CA PRO A 177 12.21 -6.52 5.21
C PRO A 177 13.70 -6.21 5.35
N THR A 178 14.24 -6.49 6.55
CA THR A 178 15.66 -6.41 6.84
C THR A 178 16.37 -7.76 6.61
N VAL A 179 17.71 -7.73 6.57
CA VAL A 179 18.55 -8.94 6.61
C VAL A 179 18.22 -9.76 7.85
N GLY A 180 18.16 -9.11 9.03
CA GLY A 180 17.81 -9.77 10.29
C GLY A 180 16.49 -10.51 10.20
N GLN A 181 15.43 -9.86 9.72
CA GLN A 181 14.09 -10.44 9.61
C GLN A 181 14.03 -11.64 8.66
N VAL A 182 14.73 -11.59 7.52
CA VAL A 182 14.63 -12.61 6.47
C VAL A 182 15.69 -13.69 6.62
N VAL A 183 16.96 -13.30 6.69
CA VAL A 183 18.09 -14.24 6.66
C VAL A 183 18.54 -14.62 8.05
N GLY A 184 18.50 -13.67 8.97
CA GLY A 184 19.04 -13.76 10.32
C GLY A 184 20.51 -13.33 10.35
N TRP A 185 21.06 -13.32 11.54
CA TRP A 185 22.43 -12.85 11.80
C TRP A 185 23.38 -13.98 12.24
N ASP A 186 23.11 -15.25 11.83
CA ASP A 186 23.98 -16.38 12.22
C ASP A 186 25.28 -16.40 11.42
N ASP A 187 25.22 -15.97 10.14
CA ASP A 187 26.39 -15.95 9.27
C ASP A 187 27.35 -14.80 9.62
N ALA A 188 28.62 -15.13 9.80
CA ALA A 188 29.67 -14.17 10.11
C ALA A 188 29.92 -13.18 8.97
N TRP A 189 29.76 -13.63 7.72
CA TRP A 189 29.92 -12.79 6.55
C TRP A 189 28.84 -11.71 6.51
N ASP A 190 27.56 -12.07 6.75
CA ASP A 190 26.45 -11.12 6.78
C ASP A 190 26.68 -10.05 7.87
N LYS A 191 27.08 -10.48 9.08
CA LYS A 191 27.43 -9.58 10.20
C LYS A 191 28.54 -8.60 9.88
N SER A 192 29.55 -9.07 9.11
CA SER A 192 30.69 -8.22 8.77
C SER A 192 30.37 -7.21 7.69
N HIS A 193 29.51 -7.53 6.72
CA HIS A 193 29.31 -6.74 5.51
C HIS A 193 28.13 -5.78 5.54
N PHE A 194 27.06 -6.12 6.28
CA PHE A 194 25.86 -5.27 6.34
C PHE A 194 25.79 -4.45 7.61
N GLU A 195 25.17 -3.27 7.50
CA GLU A 195 24.81 -2.49 8.66
C GLU A 195 23.77 -3.27 9.50
N PRO A 196 23.95 -3.36 10.82
CA PRO A 196 23.04 -4.10 11.68
C PRO A 196 21.68 -3.40 11.76
N ASP A 197 20.62 -4.17 11.85
CA ASP A 197 19.24 -3.68 11.96
C ASP A 197 18.62 -3.94 13.36
N GLY A 198 19.26 -4.79 14.16
CA GLY A 198 18.75 -5.17 15.49
C GLY A 198 17.57 -6.14 15.45
N ASP A 199 17.13 -6.57 14.26
CA ASP A 199 16.01 -7.48 14.11
C ASP A 199 16.42 -8.95 14.32
N GLU A 200 15.50 -9.74 14.87
CA GLU A 200 15.60 -11.20 14.92
C GLU A 200 14.95 -11.83 13.69
N GLN A 201 15.45 -13.01 13.33
CA GLN A 201 14.87 -13.73 12.21
C GLN A 201 13.44 -14.17 12.49
N LEU A 202 12.54 -13.77 11.59
CA LEU A 202 11.12 -14.13 11.66
C LEU A 202 10.94 -15.66 11.63
N PRO A 203 10.08 -16.24 12.48
CA PRO A 203 9.95 -17.70 12.62
C PRO A 203 9.70 -18.43 11.32
N LEU A 204 8.86 -17.88 10.42
CA LEU A 204 8.60 -18.49 9.12
C LEU A 204 9.80 -18.42 8.18
N MET A 205 10.65 -17.40 8.30
CA MET A 205 11.84 -17.17 7.48
C MET A 205 13.01 -18.10 7.87
N LYS A 206 12.94 -18.79 9.01
CA LYS A 206 13.89 -19.87 9.37
C LYS A 206 13.89 -21.00 8.33
N LYS A 207 12.75 -21.24 7.68
CA LYS A 207 12.69 -22.14 6.51
C LYS A 207 13.14 -21.36 5.26
N ARG A 208 14.35 -21.67 4.77
CA ARG A 208 14.98 -20.96 3.64
C ARG A 208 14.08 -20.80 2.42
N ARG A 209 13.25 -21.79 2.07
CA ARG A 209 12.27 -21.69 0.97
C ARG A 209 11.29 -20.53 1.11
N ASN A 210 10.97 -20.08 2.33
CA ASN A 210 10.04 -18.99 2.57
C ASN A 210 10.68 -17.61 2.35
N ARG A 211 12.00 -17.55 2.21
CA ARG A 211 12.74 -16.33 1.88
C ARG A 211 12.67 -16.01 0.39
N VAL A 212 12.50 -17.06 -0.43
CA VAL A 212 12.40 -16.96 -1.88
C VAL A 212 11.05 -16.41 -2.28
N ALA A 213 11.03 -15.51 -3.26
CA ALA A 213 9.84 -14.93 -3.84
C ALA A 213 9.93 -14.89 -5.37
N TYR A 214 8.82 -14.64 -6.03
CA TYR A 214 8.70 -14.69 -7.48
C TYR A 214 8.27 -13.35 -8.03
N PHE A 215 8.73 -13.04 -9.25
CA PHE A 215 8.18 -11.98 -10.08
C PHE A 215 7.84 -12.55 -11.46
N ASN A 216 6.61 -12.35 -11.93
CA ASN A 216 6.11 -12.91 -13.20
C ASN A 216 6.34 -14.45 -13.34
N ASN A 217 6.17 -15.20 -12.24
CA ASN A 217 6.42 -16.65 -12.11
C ASN A 217 7.90 -17.07 -12.24
N GLU A 218 8.83 -16.14 -12.24
CA GLU A 218 10.26 -16.44 -12.19
C GLU A 218 10.81 -16.14 -10.79
N CYS A 219 11.71 -17.00 -10.32
CA CYS A 219 12.35 -16.85 -9.04
C CYS A 219 13.43 -15.77 -9.16
N GLU A 220 13.29 -14.68 -8.41
CA GLU A 220 14.14 -13.50 -8.55
C GLU A 220 14.87 -13.14 -7.26
N TRP A 221 15.86 -12.26 -7.39
CA TRP A 221 16.51 -11.59 -6.28
C TRP A 221 15.63 -10.41 -5.84
N GLY A 222 15.63 -10.10 -4.53
CA GLY A 222 14.85 -9.00 -4.01
C GLY A 222 15.58 -8.17 -2.98
N TRP A 223 15.25 -6.88 -2.94
CA TRP A 223 15.85 -5.93 -2.03
C TRP A 223 15.54 -6.24 -0.57
N LEU A 224 16.57 -6.07 0.27
CA LEU A 224 16.49 -5.94 1.71
C LEU A 224 16.94 -4.53 2.12
N ARG A 225 16.51 -4.08 3.31
CA ARG A 225 16.66 -2.69 3.76
C ARG A 225 18.10 -2.29 4.10
N ASN A 226 18.96 -3.26 4.42
CA ASN A 226 20.29 -2.98 4.93
C ASN A 226 21.25 -2.48 3.84
N ALA A 227 21.90 -1.36 4.12
CA ALA A 227 23.04 -0.91 3.32
C ALA A 227 24.27 -1.79 3.63
N MET A 228 25.16 -1.93 2.65
CA MET A 228 26.50 -2.42 2.94
C MET A 228 27.26 -1.39 3.76
N LYS A 229 28.11 -1.87 4.67
CA LYS A 229 29.05 -1.01 5.39
C LYS A 229 30.01 -0.32 4.43
N LYS A 230 30.32 0.93 4.72
CA LYS A 230 31.10 1.81 3.82
C LYS A 230 32.49 1.25 3.46
N GLU A 231 33.09 0.46 4.34
CA GLU A 231 34.39 -0.19 4.13
C GLU A 231 34.37 -1.22 3.00
N TYR A 232 33.18 -1.77 2.66
CA TYR A 232 33.02 -2.72 1.57
C TYR A 232 32.38 -2.09 0.34
N SER A 233 31.36 -1.25 0.52
CA SER A 233 30.72 -0.54 -0.60
C SER A 233 29.91 0.66 -0.12
N SER A 234 30.13 1.80 -0.76
CA SER A 234 29.29 3.00 -0.60
C SER A 234 28.11 3.05 -1.60
N ALA A 235 27.93 1.99 -2.38
CA ALA A 235 27.01 1.97 -3.52
C ALA A 235 25.99 0.84 -3.48
N SER A 236 26.05 -0.05 -2.48
CA SER A 236 25.32 -1.32 -2.51
C SER A 236 24.39 -1.50 -1.30
N PHE A 237 23.31 -2.24 -1.55
CA PHE A 237 22.36 -2.71 -0.53
C PHE A 237 22.27 -4.23 -0.56
N ALA A 238 21.77 -4.77 0.56
CA ALA A 238 21.50 -6.18 0.72
C ALA A 238 20.37 -6.66 -0.20
N LEU A 239 20.47 -7.90 -0.59
CA LEU A 239 19.47 -8.67 -1.33
C LEU A 239 19.22 -10.01 -0.65
N VAL A 240 18.05 -10.58 -0.87
CA VAL A 240 17.84 -12.02 -0.76
C VAL A 240 17.89 -12.62 -2.16
N SER A 241 18.71 -13.66 -2.33
CA SER A 241 18.91 -14.32 -3.61
C SER A 241 17.78 -15.32 -3.92
N TYR A 242 17.69 -15.76 -5.17
CA TYR A 242 16.73 -16.77 -5.62
C TYR A 242 16.82 -18.11 -4.84
N ASN A 243 17.91 -18.37 -4.12
CA ASN A 243 18.09 -19.54 -3.28
C ASN A 243 17.98 -19.25 -1.77
N GLY A 244 17.57 -18.03 -1.39
CA GLY A 244 17.25 -17.62 -0.02
C GLY A 244 18.44 -17.32 0.87
N PHE A 245 19.62 -17.02 0.31
CA PHE A 245 20.80 -16.47 1.02
C PHE A 245 20.84 -14.95 0.87
N ALA A 246 21.54 -14.29 1.79
CA ALA A 246 21.88 -12.89 1.59
C ALA A 246 22.87 -12.72 0.45
N GLY A 247 22.80 -11.57 -0.19
CA GLY A 247 23.72 -11.09 -1.19
C GLY A 247 23.67 -9.58 -1.23
N TYR A 248 24.30 -8.96 -2.22
CA TYR A 248 24.26 -7.52 -2.40
C TYR A 248 24.31 -7.14 -3.87
N SER A 249 23.88 -5.92 -4.16
CA SER A 249 24.04 -5.31 -5.47
C SER A 249 24.10 -3.79 -5.40
N TYR A 250 24.53 -3.18 -6.50
CA TYR A 250 24.49 -1.72 -6.64
C TYR A 250 23.07 -1.20 -6.56
N ALA A 251 22.89 -0.11 -5.82
CA ALA A 251 21.59 0.52 -5.59
C ALA A 251 20.84 0.90 -6.88
N SER A 252 21.58 1.14 -7.98
CA SER A 252 21.00 1.51 -9.28
C SER A 252 20.53 0.33 -10.14
N HIS A 253 20.77 -0.91 -9.72
CA HIS A 253 20.22 -2.07 -10.41
C HIS A 253 18.77 -2.29 -9.98
N SER A 254 17.94 -2.87 -10.86
CA SER A 254 16.54 -3.21 -10.53
C SER A 254 16.47 -4.64 -10.02
N TYR A 255 15.74 -4.82 -8.90
CA TYR A 255 15.45 -6.12 -8.30
C TYR A 255 14.03 -6.13 -7.72
N GLY A 256 13.55 -7.29 -7.36
CA GLY A 256 12.23 -7.51 -6.80
C GLY A 256 11.99 -6.70 -5.52
N VAL A 257 10.83 -6.07 -5.44
CA VAL A 257 10.36 -5.34 -4.25
C VAL A 257 9.29 -6.18 -3.57
N ARG A 258 9.59 -6.65 -2.36
CA ARG A 258 8.71 -7.45 -1.51
C ARG A 258 8.36 -6.65 -0.26
N PRO A 259 7.28 -5.86 -0.28
CA PRO A 259 6.95 -5.00 0.86
C PRO A 259 6.55 -5.78 2.10
N ALA A 260 6.82 -5.16 3.24
CA ALA A 260 6.32 -5.52 4.55
C ALA A 260 5.48 -4.37 5.10
N PHE A 261 4.37 -4.68 5.76
CA PHE A 261 3.55 -3.67 6.38
C PHE A 261 3.02 -4.16 7.73
N ARG A 262 2.99 -3.24 8.70
CA ARG A 262 2.49 -3.50 10.04
C ARG A 262 1.14 -2.80 10.24
N VAL A 263 0.15 -3.56 10.69
CA VAL A 263 -1.20 -3.05 10.93
C VAL A 263 -1.57 -3.16 12.40
N VAL A 264 -2.31 -2.18 12.92
CA VAL A 264 -2.92 -2.25 14.26
C VAL A 264 -4.10 -3.22 14.24
N LYS A 265 -4.25 -4.04 15.28
CA LYS A 265 -5.36 -4.97 15.44
C LYS A 265 -6.67 -4.26 15.75
N LYS A 266 -6.60 -3.19 16.54
CA LYS A 266 -7.77 -2.37 16.93
C LYS A 266 -7.52 -0.93 16.54
N LEU A 267 -8.48 -0.31 15.91
CA LEU A 267 -8.46 1.15 15.73
C LEU A 267 -8.78 1.78 17.08
N SER A 268 -7.98 2.75 17.49
CA SER A 268 -8.36 3.63 18.61
C SER A 268 -9.57 4.45 18.14
N LEU A 269 -10.69 4.32 18.86
CA LEU A 269 -11.88 5.13 18.66
C LEU A 269 -11.62 6.57 19.07
#